data_13e9767bcede0941cba7689f598a54f6
#
_entry.id   13e9767bcede0941cba7689f598a54f6
#
_cell.length_a   1.000
_cell.length_b   1.000
_cell.length_c   1.000
_cell.angle_alpha   90.00
_cell.angle_beta   90.00
_cell.angle_gamma   90.00
#
_symmetry.space_group_name_H-M   'P 1'
#
loop_
_entity.id
_entity.type
_entity.pdbx_description
1 polymer ?
#
loop_
_entity_poly.entity_id
_entity_poly.type
_entity_poly.pdbx_seq_one_letter_code
_entity_poly.pdbx_strand_id
1 'polypeptide(L)'
;MKIRNAQSKDSFSISKICKNDLIQLTNKDEIFKNYEIYKSCMYMPTEEKFCNLIEKYLNEKSIKIFCCKDENKTNGMIVVSFIEDNKIEVFGIAVDTLHQHKGIGSFMINNLIEKFNLKYILAETDNDAVGFYRKNNFAITQFEKIYNNTKVIRFKCELIK
;
A
#
# COMPACT_ATOMS: atom_id res chain seq x y z
N MET A 1 -38.05 15.28 7.98
CA MET A 1 -37.46 15.98 6.84
C MET A 1 -35.93 16.20 6.96
N LYS A 2 -35.43 16.67 8.08
CA LYS A 2 -33.98 16.88 8.32
C LYS A 2 -33.16 15.57 8.26
N ILE A 3 -33.71 14.46 8.70
CA ILE A 3 -33.05 13.15 8.69
C ILE A 3 -32.87 12.60 7.27
N ARG A 4 -33.82 12.84 6.37
CA ARG A 4 -33.72 12.40 4.96
C ARG A 4 -32.66 13.18 4.18
N ASN A 5 -32.47 14.48 4.50
CA ASN A 5 -31.45 15.30 3.86
C ASN A 5 -30.04 14.93 4.33
N ALA A 6 -29.88 14.56 5.61
CA ALA A 6 -28.60 14.06 6.13
C ALA A 6 -28.23 12.71 5.49
N GLN A 7 -29.17 11.78 5.34
CA GLN A 7 -28.93 10.49 4.70
C GLN A 7 -28.55 10.62 3.22
N SER A 8 -29.16 11.55 2.50
CA SER A 8 -28.80 11.78 1.09
C SER A 8 -27.40 12.40 0.94
N LYS A 9 -27.00 13.28 1.86
CA LYS A 9 -25.65 13.85 1.89
C LYS A 9 -24.60 12.81 2.27
N ASP A 10 -24.90 11.92 3.23
CA ASP A 10 -24.01 10.86 3.64
C ASP A 10 -23.84 9.82 2.52
N SER A 11 -24.90 9.45 1.82
CA SER A 11 -24.84 8.57 0.65
C SER A 11 -24.02 9.17 -0.48
N PHE A 12 -24.11 10.48 -0.71
CA PHE A 12 -23.31 11.17 -1.73
C PHE A 12 -21.84 11.26 -1.33
N SER A 13 -21.52 11.50 -0.06
CA SER A 13 -20.15 11.49 0.46
C SER A 13 -19.51 10.10 0.35
N ILE A 14 -20.23 9.04 0.68
CA ILE A 14 -19.78 7.64 0.55
C ILE A 14 -19.53 7.29 -0.92
N SER A 15 -20.43 7.66 -1.84
CA SER A 15 -20.22 7.41 -3.27
C SER A 15 -19.04 8.18 -3.85
N LYS A 16 -18.70 9.35 -3.31
CA LYS A 16 -17.54 10.15 -3.70
C LYS A 16 -16.22 9.55 -3.19
N ILE A 17 -16.24 8.94 -1.99
CA ILE A 17 -15.09 8.20 -1.43
C ILE A 17 -14.83 6.91 -2.21
N CYS A 18 -15.88 6.26 -2.73
CA CYS A 18 -15.79 5.04 -3.54
C CYS A 18 -15.27 5.24 -4.98
N LYS A 19 -14.88 6.45 -5.38
CA LYS A 19 -14.31 6.74 -6.71
C LYS A 19 -12.82 6.48 -6.86
N ASN A 20 -12.15 6.03 -5.79
CA ASN A 20 -10.77 5.60 -5.89
C ASN A 20 -10.67 4.29 -6.70
N ASP A 21 -9.82 4.28 -7.69
CA ASP A 21 -9.50 3.10 -8.49
C ASP A 21 -8.11 2.60 -8.18
N LEU A 22 -7.95 1.29 -8.10
CA LEU A 22 -6.63 0.66 -8.01
C LEU A 22 -6.21 0.19 -9.41
N ILE A 23 -5.12 0.76 -9.91
CA ILE A 23 -4.65 0.56 -11.28
C ILE A 23 -3.24 -0.02 -11.25
N GLN A 24 -3.02 -1.10 -12.02
CA GLN A 24 -1.67 -1.64 -12.18
C GLN A 24 -0.85 -0.74 -13.10
N LEU A 25 0.35 -0.39 -12.65
CA LEU A 25 1.31 0.40 -13.40
C LEU A 25 2.37 -0.52 -14.02
N THR A 26 2.57 -0.39 -15.32
CA THR A 26 3.57 -1.14 -16.08
C THR A 26 4.55 -0.24 -16.81
N ASN A 27 4.20 1.03 -17.01
CA ASN A 27 5.03 2.02 -17.67
C ASN A 27 6.01 2.65 -16.68
N LYS A 28 7.30 2.52 -16.96
CA LYS A 28 8.40 3.02 -16.12
C LYS A 28 8.30 4.52 -15.84
N ASP A 29 8.05 5.32 -16.90
CA ASP A 29 8.01 6.78 -16.77
C ASP A 29 6.80 7.24 -15.94
N GLU A 30 5.69 6.53 -16.05
CA GLU A 30 4.51 6.78 -15.21
C GLU A 30 4.78 6.45 -13.74
N ILE A 31 5.49 5.36 -13.47
CA ILE A 31 5.85 4.97 -12.10
C ILE A 31 6.82 5.98 -11.50
N PHE A 32 7.80 6.45 -12.25
CA PHE A 32 8.82 7.40 -11.76
C PHE A 32 8.23 8.73 -11.26
N LYS A 33 7.08 9.14 -11.78
CA LYS A 33 6.37 10.34 -11.31
C LYS A 33 5.86 10.24 -9.87
N ASN A 34 5.84 9.02 -9.30
CA ASN A 34 5.31 8.76 -7.96
C ASN A 34 6.37 8.70 -6.87
N TYR A 35 7.58 9.18 -7.13
CA TYR A 35 8.66 9.20 -6.13
C TYR A 35 8.24 9.91 -4.83
N GLU A 36 7.63 11.09 -4.94
CA GLU A 36 7.21 11.87 -3.77
C GLU A 36 6.23 11.12 -2.86
N ILE A 37 5.43 10.23 -3.41
CA ILE A 37 4.53 9.36 -2.64
C ILE A 37 5.29 8.19 -2.04
N TYR A 38 6.02 7.44 -2.87
CA TYR A 38 6.65 6.18 -2.47
C TYR A 38 7.84 6.36 -1.53
N LYS A 39 8.52 7.50 -1.57
CA LYS A 39 9.68 7.78 -0.69
C LYS A 39 9.38 7.63 0.80
N SER A 40 8.13 7.80 1.22
CA SER A 40 7.72 7.66 2.62
C SER A 40 7.89 6.25 3.18
N CYS A 41 7.91 5.23 2.33
CA CYS A 41 8.16 3.84 2.74
C CYS A 41 9.58 3.34 2.41
N MET A 42 10.48 4.22 1.98
CA MET A 42 11.87 3.89 1.69
C MET A 42 12.82 4.36 2.80
N TYR A 43 13.87 3.58 3.02
CA TYR A 43 14.95 3.98 3.93
C TYR A 43 15.93 4.93 3.21
N MET A 44 16.16 6.12 3.78
CA MET A 44 17.04 7.16 3.21
C MET A 44 16.80 7.35 1.70
N PRO A 45 15.58 7.77 1.31
CA PRO A 45 15.17 7.79 -0.09
C PRO A 45 15.92 8.84 -0.91
N THR A 46 16.26 8.47 -2.15
CA THR A 46 16.67 9.39 -3.21
C THR A 46 15.96 8.99 -4.50
N GLU A 47 15.83 9.91 -5.45
CA GLU A 47 15.23 9.58 -6.76
C GLU A 47 16.00 8.48 -7.47
N GLU A 48 17.32 8.51 -7.41
CA GLU A 48 18.17 7.46 -8.00
C GLU A 48 17.87 6.08 -7.41
N LYS A 49 17.83 5.99 -6.08
CA LYS A 49 17.46 4.72 -5.39
C LYS A 49 16.08 4.23 -5.78
N PHE A 50 15.13 5.15 -5.87
CA PHE A 50 13.77 4.82 -6.29
C PHE A 50 13.74 4.29 -7.73
N CYS A 51 14.37 5.00 -8.67
CA CYS A 51 14.43 4.57 -10.05
C CYS A 51 15.07 3.19 -10.21
N ASN A 52 16.20 2.96 -9.54
CA ASN A 52 16.87 1.66 -9.54
C ASN A 52 16.01 0.54 -8.96
N LEU A 53 15.28 0.85 -7.88
CA LEU A 53 14.37 -0.11 -7.25
C LEU A 53 13.21 -0.47 -8.19
N ILE A 54 12.61 0.51 -8.84
CA ILE A 54 11.51 0.30 -9.79
C ILE A 54 11.98 -0.51 -11.01
N GLU A 55 13.16 -0.24 -11.54
CA GLU A 55 13.73 -1.02 -12.65
C GLU A 55 13.92 -2.48 -12.26
N LYS A 56 14.43 -2.74 -11.04
CA LYS A 56 14.54 -4.08 -10.50
C LYS A 56 13.17 -4.76 -10.40
N TYR A 57 12.18 -4.07 -9.87
CA TYR A 57 10.83 -4.61 -9.73
C TYR A 57 10.17 -4.94 -11.06
N LEU A 58 10.33 -4.09 -12.07
CA LEU A 58 9.78 -4.32 -13.40
C LEU A 58 10.39 -5.53 -14.13
N ASN A 59 11.59 -5.93 -13.74
CA ASN A 59 12.27 -7.12 -14.30
C ASN A 59 11.84 -8.43 -13.62
N GLU A 60 11.08 -8.35 -12.52
CA GLU A 60 10.61 -9.52 -11.78
C GLU A 60 9.13 -9.80 -12.07
N LYS A 61 8.82 -10.94 -12.67
CA LYS A 61 7.45 -11.30 -13.07
C LYS A 61 6.48 -11.42 -11.89
N SER A 62 6.98 -11.81 -10.71
CA SER A 62 6.18 -11.95 -9.50
C SER A 62 5.80 -10.62 -8.87
N ILE A 63 6.49 -9.54 -9.21
CA ILE A 63 6.27 -8.22 -8.62
C ILE A 63 5.29 -7.41 -9.46
N LYS A 64 4.29 -6.84 -8.81
CA LYS A 64 3.31 -5.94 -9.43
C LYS A 64 3.23 -4.64 -8.64
N ILE A 65 3.09 -3.55 -9.38
CA ILE A 65 3.00 -2.19 -8.87
C ILE A 65 1.62 -1.66 -9.16
N PHE A 66 0.95 -1.15 -8.13
CA PHE A 66 -0.38 -0.53 -8.27
C PHE A 66 -0.36 0.88 -7.72
N CYS A 67 -1.17 1.75 -8.31
CA CYS A 67 -1.47 3.05 -7.73
C CYS A 67 -2.97 3.19 -7.46
N CYS A 68 -3.28 3.97 -6.46
CA CYS A 68 -4.63 4.41 -6.16
C CYS A 68 -4.81 5.80 -6.78
N LYS A 69 -5.82 5.98 -7.62
CA LYS A 69 -6.12 7.24 -8.28
C LYS A 69 -7.52 7.74 -7.92
N ASP A 70 -7.61 9.05 -7.74
CA ASP A 70 -8.85 9.80 -7.66
C ASP A 70 -8.80 10.89 -8.75
N GLU A 71 -9.72 10.85 -9.71
CA GLU A 71 -9.81 11.81 -10.82
C GLU A 71 -8.47 12.07 -11.53
N ASN A 72 -7.76 11.02 -11.93
CA ASN A 72 -6.44 11.06 -12.59
C ASN A 72 -5.27 11.50 -11.70
N LYS A 73 -5.49 11.78 -10.41
CA LYS A 73 -4.43 12.10 -9.46
C LYS A 73 -4.08 10.87 -8.62
N THR A 74 -2.82 10.49 -8.62
CA THR A 74 -2.31 9.42 -7.75
C THR A 74 -2.26 9.90 -6.31
N ASN A 75 -2.87 9.14 -5.40
CA ASN A 75 -2.88 9.41 -3.97
C ASN A 75 -2.29 8.27 -3.12
N GLY A 76 -1.99 7.14 -3.73
CA GLY A 76 -1.34 6.02 -3.07
C GLY A 76 -0.64 5.10 -4.05
N MET A 77 0.32 4.33 -3.55
CA MET A 77 1.07 3.34 -4.32
C MET A 77 1.36 2.12 -3.46
N ILE A 78 1.22 0.94 -4.02
CA ILE A 78 1.55 -0.32 -3.36
C ILE A 78 2.32 -1.23 -4.31
N VAL A 79 3.39 -1.83 -3.80
CA VAL A 79 4.21 -2.82 -4.51
C VAL A 79 4.07 -4.15 -3.79
N VAL A 80 3.72 -5.19 -4.53
CA VAL A 80 3.53 -6.53 -4.00
C VAL A 80 4.29 -7.56 -4.82
N SER A 81 4.74 -8.62 -4.17
CA SER A 81 5.29 -9.81 -4.82
C SER A 81 4.32 -10.99 -4.62
N PHE A 82 3.97 -11.66 -5.71
CA PHE A 82 3.16 -12.88 -5.65
C PHE A 82 4.02 -14.07 -5.27
N ILE A 83 3.77 -14.61 -4.08
CA ILE A 83 4.41 -15.86 -3.61
C ILE A 83 3.74 -17.05 -4.28
N GLU A 84 2.43 -16.99 -4.38
CA GLU A 84 1.52 -17.89 -5.10
C GLU A 84 0.38 -17.04 -5.67
N ASP A 85 -0.51 -17.62 -6.47
CA ASP A 85 -1.61 -16.89 -7.13
C ASP A 85 -2.52 -16.13 -6.14
N ASN A 86 -2.69 -16.67 -4.93
CA ASN A 86 -3.54 -16.09 -3.90
C ASN A 86 -2.78 -15.67 -2.63
N LYS A 87 -1.45 -15.55 -2.72
CA LYS A 87 -0.58 -15.15 -1.61
C LYS A 87 0.40 -14.07 -2.07
N ILE A 88 0.45 -12.97 -1.34
CA ILE A 88 1.36 -11.87 -1.65
C ILE A 88 2.20 -11.46 -0.44
N GLU A 89 3.35 -10.88 -0.73
CA GLU A 89 4.13 -10.08 0.21
C GLU A 89 4.08 -8.62 -0.23
N VAL A 90 3.78 -7.73 0.71
CA VAL A 90 3.79 -6.28 0.48
C VAL A 90 5.22 -5.78 0.64
N PHE A 91 5.82 -5.28 -0.43
CA PHE A 91 7.17 -4.70 -0.41
C PHE A 91 7.17 -3.24 -0.01
N GLY A 92 6.11 -2.52 -0.30
CA GLY A 92 5.94 -1.15 0.11
C GLY A 92 4.52 -0.67 -0.11
N ILE A 93 4.03 0.14 0.80
CA ILE A 93 2.73 0.81 0.69
C ILE A 93 2.89 2.24 1.17
N ALA A 94 2.46 3.19 0.37
CA ALA A 94 2.58 4.61 0.65
C ALA A 94 1.33 5.36 0.23
N VAL A 95 0.94 6.36 1.01
CA VAL A 95 -0.18 7.26 0.73
C VAL A 95 0.35 8.69 0.73
N ASP A 96 -0.07 9.49 -0.25
CA ASP A 96 0.26 10.89 -0.32
C ASP A 96 -0.07 11.60 1.01
N THR A 97 0.84 12.45 1.49
CA THR A 97 0.74 13.09 2.81
C THR A 97 -0.56 13.85 3.03
N LEU A 98 -1.09 14.47 1.97
CA LEU A 98 -2.37 15.19 2.01
C LEU A 98 -3.59 14.27 2.08
N HIS A 99 -3.42 12.99 1.81
CA HIS A 99 -4.49 12.00 1.74
C HIS A 99 -4.37 10.89 2.80
N GLN A 100 -3.43 11.00 3.72
CA GLN A 100 -3.27 10.05 4.83
C GLN A 100 -4.47 10.12 5.80
N HIS A 101 -4.71 9.03 6.53
CA HIS A 101 -5.81 8.89 7.50
C HIS A 101 -7.22 8.98 6.89
N LYS A 102 -7.34 8.76 5.58
CA LYS A 102 -8.63 8.73 4.84
C LYS A 102 -9.00 7.34 4.35
N GLY A 103 -8.32 6.29 4.82
CA GLY A 103 -8.61 4.90 4.48
C GLY A 103 -8.04 4.43 3.14
N ILE A 104 -7.17 5.19 2.48
CA ILE A 104 -6.61 4.83 1.16
C ILE A 104 -5.73 3.58 1.26
N GLY A 105 -4.88 3.48 2.26
CA GLY A 105 -4.06 2.29 2.47
C GLY A 105 -4.91 1.02 2.67
N SER A 106 -5.93 1.10 3.50
CA SER A 106 -6.91 0.01 3.72
C SER A 106 -7.66 -0.34 2.44
N PHE A 107 -8.05 0.67 1.66
CA PHE A 107 -8.69 0.48 0.36
C PHE A 107 -7.79 -0.31 -0.60
N MET A 108 -6.51 0.04 -0.69
CA MET A 108 -5.56 -0.67 -1.55
C MET A 108 -5.44 -2.15 -1.17
N ILE A 109 -5.29 -2.45 0.12
CA ILE A 109 -5.22 -3.84 0.62
C ILE A 109 -6.51 -4.60 0.30
N ASN A 110 -7.66 -4.04 0.63
CA ASN A 110 -8.96 -4.70 0.40
C ASN A 110 -9.25 -4.92 -1.07
N ASN A 111 -8.90 -3.96 -1.92
CA ASN A 111 -9.07 -4.09 -3.37
C ASN A 111 -8.21 -5.20 -3.96
N LEU A 112 -6.96 -5.35 -3.49
CA LEU A 112 -6.09 -6.47 -3.89
C LEU A 112 -6.66 -7.82 -3.42
N ILE A 113 -7.18 -7.89 -2.20
CA ILE A 113 -7.83 -9.10 -1.69
C ILE A 113 -8.97 -9.54 -2.61
N GLU A 114 -9.85 -8.63 -2.95
CA GLU A 114 -10.98 -8.92 -3.84
C GLU A 114 -10.54 -9.28 -5.25
N LYS A 115 -9.67 -8.46 -5.85
CA LYS A 115 -9.21 -8.61 -7.23
C LYS A 115 -8.50 -9.94 -7.49
N PHE A 116 -7.70 -10.41 -6.54
CA PHE A 116 -6.88 -11.62 -6.69
C PHE A 116 -7.35 -12.78 -5.81
N ASN A 117 -8.48 -12.63 -5.13
CA ASN A 117 -8.99 -13.63 -4.19
C ASN A 117 -7.90 -14.08 -3.19
N LEU A 118 -7.21 -13.10 -2.61
CA LEU A 118 -6.06 -13.37 -1.74
C LEU A 118 -6.50 -14.11 -0.47
N LYS A 119 -5.71 -15.11 -0.10
CA LYS A 119 -5.88 -15.91 1.13
C LYS A 119 -4.79 -15.62 2.16
N TYR A 120 -3.70 -15.01 1.74
CA TYR A 120 -2.59 -14.69 2.63
C TYR A 120 -1.87 -13.43 2.17
N ILE A 121 -1.61 -12.54 3.11
CA ILE A 121 -0.80 -11.33 2.89
C ILE A 121 0.27 -11.27 3.98
N LEU A 122 1.50 -11.13 3.54
CA LEU A 122 2.67 -10.93 4.39
C LEU A 122 3.21 -9.51 4.21
N ALA A 123 3.65 -8.90 5.30
CA ALA A 123 4.44 -7.67 5.26
C ALA A 123 5.45 -7.68 6.40
N GLU A 124 6.56 -6.99 6.20
CA GLU A 124 7.52 -6.69 7.25
C GLU A 124 7.62 -5.18 7.40
N THR A 125 7.56 -4.67 8.63
CA THR A 125 7.52 -3.24 8.87
C THR A 125 8.26 -2.84 10.15
N ASP A 126 8.37 -1.54 10.39
CA ASP A 126 8.96 -0.94 11.56
C ASP A 126 7.91 -0.51 12.60
N ASN A 127 8.39 0.08 13.69
CA ASN A 127 7.53 0.55 14.77
C ASN A 127 6.62 1.72 14.36
N ASP A 128 7.03 2.52 13.37
CA ASP A 128 6.24 3.67 12.93
C ASP A 128 5.04 3.26 12.08
N ALA A 129 5.17 2.18 11.31
CA ALA A 129 4.14 1.71 10.38
C ALA A 129 3.33 0.51 10.85
N VAL A 130 3.75 -0.18 11.91
CA VAL A 130 3.05 -1.40 12.40
C VAL A 130 1.60 -1.14 12.80
N GLY A 131 1.29 0.06 13.26
CA GLY A 131 -0.08 0.47 13.63
C GLY A 131 -1.07 0.36 12.48
N PHE A 132 -0.64 0.66 11.25
CA PHE A 132 -1.47 0.49 10.07
C PHE A 132 -1.89 -0.98 9.86
N TYR A 133 -0.95 -1.90 9.97
CA TYR A 133 -1.22 -3.34 9.81
C TYR A 133 -2.09 -3.88 10.93
N ARG A 134 -1.83 -3.46 12.17
CA ARG A 134 -2.63 -3.83 13.34
C ARG A 134 -4.09 -3.38 13.17
N LYS A 135 -4.30 -2.16 12.70
CA LYS A 135 -5.63 -1.60 12.42
C LYS A 135 -6.36 -2.34 11.30
N ASN A 136 -5.63 -2.95 10.37
CA ASN A 136 -6.19 -3.74 9.28
C ASN A 136 -6.26 -5.25 9.60
N ASN A 137 -6.25 -5.60 10.88
CA ASN A 137 -6.46 -6.97 11.38
C ASN A 137 -5.34 -7.97 11.05
N PHE A 138 -4.14 -7.48 10.77
CA PHE A 138 -2.96 -8.34 10.65
C PHE A 138 -2.53 -8.87 12.02
N ALA A 139 -2.16 -10.14 12.07
CA ALA A 139 -1.45 -10.71 13.21
C ALA A 139 0.00 -10.21 13.21
N ILE A 140 0.45 -9.67 14.34
CA ILE A 140 1.76 -9.02 14.45
C ILE A 140 2.70 -9.86 15.29
N THR A 141 3.88 -10.14 14.75
CA THR A 141 4.96 -10.82 15.47
C THR A 141 6.20 -9.92 15.46
N GLN A 142 6.67 -9.54 16.66
CA GLN A 142 7.89 -8.76 16.82
C GLN A 142 9.11 -9.67 16.70
N PHE A 143 10.15 -9.20 16.01
CA PHE A 143 11.43 -9.88 15.94
C PHE A 143 12.60 -8.89 15.88
N GLU A 144 13.80 -9.37 16.13
CA GLU A 144 15.02 -8.58 16.01
C GLU A 144 15.74 -8.91 14.70
N LYS A 145 16.25 -7.88 14.04
CA LYS A 145 17.05 -8.01 12.83
C LYS A 145 18.34 -7.21 12.99
N ILE A 146 19.44 -7.76 12.51
CA ILE A 146 20.75 -7.11 12.64
C ILE A 146 21.10 -6.46 11.29
N TYR A 147 21.31 -5.14 11.32
CA TYR A 147 21.83 -4.36 10.21
C TYR A 147 23.14 -3.70 10.64
N ASN A 148 24.24 -3.95 9.93
CA ASN A 148 25.55 -3.35 10.23
C ASN A 148 25.93 -3.41 11.73
N ASN A 149 25.80 -4.57 12.35
CA ASN A 149 26.03 -4.82 13.78
C ASN A 149 25.06 -4.09 14.74
N THR A 150 24.00 -3.47 14.23
CA THR A 150 22.97 -2.83 15.04
C THR A 150 21.71 -3.67 15.06
N LYS A 151 21.19 -3.97 16.25
CA LYS A 151 19.90 -4.64 16.42
C LYS A 151 18.76 -3.67 16.21
N VAL A 152 17.85 -4.02 15.32
CA VAL A 152 16.64 -3.25 15.01
C VAL A 152 15.43 -4.12 15.25
N ILE A 153 14.41 -3.56 15.91
CA ILE A 153 13.13 -4.24 16.10
C ILE A 153 12.32 -4.10 14.82
N ARG A 154 11.84 -5.24 14.31
CA ARG A 154 10.98 -5.34 13.14
C ARG A 154 9.71 -6.10 13.49
N PHE A 155 8.70 -5.96 12.67
CA PHE A 155 7.40 -6.61 12.84
C PHE A 155 7.01 -7.37 11.58
N LYS A 156 6.73 -8.64 11.78
CA LYS A 156 6.10 -9.49 10.76
C LYS A 156 4.60 -9.35 10.89
N CYS A 157 3.94 -8.99 9.82
CA CYS A 157 2.51 -8.75 9.74
C CYS A 157 1.88 -9.77 8.80
N GLU A 158 0.94 -10.57 9.28
CA GLU A 158 0.29 -11.63 8.52
C GLU A 158 -1.22 -11.49 8.55
N LEU A 159 -1.85 -11.52 7.39
CA LEU A 159 -3.31 -11.57 7.26
C LEU A 159 -3.69 -12.87 6.57
N ILE A 160 -4.53 -13.66 7.24
CA ILE A 160 -5.06 -14.93 6.73
C ILE A 160 -6.57 -14.75 6.51
N LYS A 161 -7.04 -15.10 5.32
CA LYS A 161 -8.45 -15.01 4.91
C LYS A 161 -9.10 -16.38 4.78
#